data_2ba40f720be74fa902b39575c4ae252d
#
_entry.id   2ba40f720be74fa902b39575c4ae252d
#
_cell.length_a   1.000
_cell.length_b   1.000
_cell.length_c   1.000
_cell.angle_alpha   90.00
_cell.angle_beta   90.00
_cell.angle_gamma   90.00
#
_symmetry.space_group_name_H-M   'P 1'
#
loop_
_entity.id
_entity.type
_entity.pdbx_description
1 polymer ?
#
loop_
_entity_poly.entity_id
_entity_poly.type
_entity_poly.pdbx_seq_one_letter_code
_entity_poly.pdbx_strand_id
1 'polypeptide(L)'
;MSASVETRAVPPPDDWPLRPGLRPWHLLLLLAALVAMSVSAQRTEIDRMAVMVAEGIGAAVGLREEAEVADGLARIGRDLFPLQIAEQRPMARIENLDRDDLPWGARIETEQTVETKLDPDTLELTEERGSREVLVEPWGYLLHAVRLMLETIEIAFWGTVLAVLLAMPLAFFGARGLAPLGLYHPSRALCSLLRAMPDLLAALFLVLAFGFGPIAGVLALGLHTAGFLGKFFAEDIENADPAPQDALRAIGASRLLVLRWAVLPQVLPSYLGYVQYILERNIRTATVIGVVGAGGIGQELKGRFEMFDFGHVGTLLVVIFATVMLLEYGTGWLRRRLI
;
A
#
# COMPACT_ATOMS: atom_id res chain seq x y z
N MET A 1 33.64 9.33 -64.03
CA MET A 1 32.24 8.90 -63.73
C MET A 1 31.83 9.58 -62.44
N SER A 2 31.19 10.76 -62.56
CA SER A 2 30.67 11.52 -61.40
C SER A 2 29.23 11.08 -61.14
N ALA A 3 29.04 10.45 -60.01
CA ALA A 3 27.69 10.11 -59.52
C ALA A 3 27.05 11.39 -58.96
N SER A 4 26.07 11.89 -59.67
CA SER A 4 25.20 13.00 -59.19
C SER A 4 24.38 12.49 -58.00
N VAL A 5 24.67 13.07 -56.84
CA VAL A 5 23.82 12.93 -55.66
C VAL A 5 22.54 13.70 -55.91
N GLU A 6 21.45 13.00 -56.23
CA GLU A 6 20.09 13.59 -56.24
C GLU A 6 19.73 14.00 -54.80
N THR A 7 19.86 15.29 -54.51
CA THR A 7 19.29 15.90 -53.32
C THR A 7 17.74 15.82 -53.47
N ARG A 8 17.09 14.90 -52.78
CA ARG A 8 15.63 14.91 -52.59
C ARG A 8 15.26 16.27 -51.99
N ALA A 9 14.63 17.11 -52.78
CA ALA A 9 14.06 18.36 -52.29
C ALA A 9 13.08 18.06 -51.15
N VAL A 10 13.34 18.63 -49.99
CA VAL A 10 12.39 18.61 -48.87
C VAL A 10 11.15 19.38 -49.30
N PRO A 11 9.95 18.80 -49.30
CA PRO A 11 8.71 19.50 -49.67
C PRO A 11 8.55 20.74 -48.76
N PRO A 12 7.99 21.84 -49.32
CA PRO A 12 7.82 23.08 -48.58
C PRO A 12 6.89 22.84 -47.35
N PRO A 13 7.09 23.58 -46.23
CA PRO A 13 6.35 23.37 -45.00
C PRO A 13 4.84 23.60 -45.07
N ASP A 14 4.36 24.16 -46.16
CA ASP A 14 2.89 24.38 -46.35
C ASP A 14 2.11 23.14 -46.78
N ASP A 15 2.75 22.05 -47.18
CA ASP A 15 2.09 20.79 -47.58
C ASP A 15 1.88 19.83 -46.41
N TRP A 16 2.23 20.19 -45.22
CA TRP A 16 1.94 19.37 -44.03
C TRP A 16 0.53 19.67 -43.53
N PRO A 17 -0.42 18.70 -43.52
CA PRO A 17 -1.76 18.89 -43.02
C PRO A 17 -1.72 19.01 -41.48
N LEU A 18 -1.36 20.20 -40.98
CA LEU A 18 -1.27 20.51 -39.57
C LEU A 18 -2.62 20.55 -38.84
N ARG A 19 -3.75 20.41 -39.58
CA ARG A 19 -5.10 20.40 -38.99
C ARG A 19 -5.98 19.37 -39.69
N PRO A 20 -6.26 18.23 -39.04
CA PRO A 20 -7.46 17.50 -39.46
C PRO A 20 -8.66 18.43 -39.25
N GLY A 21 -9.26 18.90 -40.33
CA GLY A 21 -10.43 19.77 -40.25
C GLY A 21 -11.47 19.13 -39.33
N LEU A 22 -11.98 19.90 -38.37
CA LEU A 22 -13.04 19.47 -37.47
C LEU A 22 -14.25 19.04 -38.33
N ARG A 23 -14.48 17.76 -38.47
CA ARG A 23 -15.65 17.21 -39.18
C ARG A 23 -16.85 17.28 -38.24
N PRO A 24 -18.07 17.50 -38.71
CA PRO A 24 -19.27 17.63 -37.89
C PRO A 24 -19.51 16.42 -36.96
N TRP A 25 -19.04 15.25 -37.31
CA TRP A 25 -19.11 14.08 -36.43
C TRP A 25 -18.22 14.18 -35.18
N HIS A 26 -17.13 14.97 -35.18
CA HIS A 26 -16.34 15.23 -33.97
C HIS A 26 -17.14 16.07 -32.97
N LEU A 27 -17.99 16.98 -33.45
CA LEU A 27 -18.89 17.75 -32.58
C LEU A 27 -19.97 16.85 -31.96
N LEU A 28 -20.51 15.91 -32.76
CA LEU A 28 -21.45 14.91 -32.23
C LEU A 28 -20.82 14.01 -31.17
N LEU A 29 -19.59 13.55 -31.39
CA LEU A 29 -18.83 12.78 -30.37
C LEU A 29 -18.56 13.60 -29.14
N LEU A 30 -18.17 14.87 -29.28
CA LEU A 30 -17.96 15.76 -28.15
C LEU A 30 -19.27 15.97 -27.38
N LEU A 31 -20.37 16.21 -28.07
CA LEU A 31 -21.69 16.35 -27.46
C LEU A 31 -22.11 15.07 -26.72
N ALA A 32 -21.94 13.91 -27.37
CA ALA A 32 -22.24 12.62 -26.77
C ALA A 32 -21.34 12.36 -25.51
N ALA A 33 -20.07 12.71 -25.58
CA ALA A 33 -19.16 12.63 -24.45
C ALA A 33 -19.56 13.57 -23.29
N LEU A 34 -19.96 14.80 -23.59
CA LEU A 34 -20.45 15.75 -22.59
C LEU A 34 -21.76 15.27 -21.94
N VAL A 35 -22.69 14.73 -22.71
CA VAL A 35 -23.93 14.14 -22.19
C VAL A 35 -23.61 12.93 -21.31
N ALA A 36 -22.74 12.02 -21.78
CA ALA A 36 -22.31 10.87 -20.99
C ALA A 36 -21.61 11.29 -19.68
N MET A 37 -20.77 12.31 -19.75
CA MET A 37 -20.09 12.88 -18.57
C MET A 37 -21.07 13.53 -17.59
N SER A 38 -22.08 14.27 -18.09
CA SER A 38 -23.13 14.86 -17.25
C SER A 38 -23.99 13.80 -16.57
N VAL A 39 -24.41 12.76 -17.28
CA VAL A 39 -25.15 11.64 -16.72
C VAL A 39 -24.29 10.86 -15.70
N SER A 40 -23.01 10.67 -15.99
CA SER A 40 -22.07 10.05 -15.07
C SER A 40 -21.88 10.90 -13.80
N ALA A 41 -21.73 12.22 -13.95
CA ALA A 41 -21.55 13.14 -12.82
C ALA A 41 -22.77 13.12 -11.88
N GLN A 42 -23.98 13.07 -12.42
CA GLN A 42 -25.20 12.93 -11.62
C GLN A 42 -25.29 11.58 -10.90
N ARG A 43 -24.91 10.48 -11.57
CA ARG A 43 -24.89 9.14 -10.94
C ARG A 43 -23.86 8.98 -9.83
N THR A 44 -22.77 9.70 -9.95
CA THR A 44 -21.64 9.66 -8.98
C THR A 44 -21.72 10.79 -7.96
N GLU A 45 -22.82 11.56 -7.97
CA GLU A 45 -23.05 12.70 -7.05
C GLU A 45 -21.89 13.74 -7.03
N ILE A 46 -21.19 13.88 -8.18
CA ILE A 46 -20.08 14.86 -8.30
C ILE A 46 -20.59 16.30 -8.16
N ASP A 47 -21.80 16.58 -8.62
CA ASP A 47 -22.51 17.84 -8.44
C ASP A 47 -22.69 18.16 -6.95
N ARG A 48 -23.13 17.17 -6.16
CA ARG A 48 -23.29 17.29 -4.71
C ARG A 48 -21.94 17.50 -4.02
N MET A 49 -20.92 16.75 -4.44
CA MET A 49 -19.55 16.94 -3.94
C MET A 49 -19.03 18.36 -4.23
N ALA A 50 -19.28 18.89 -5.44
CA ALA A 50 -18.86 20.25 -5.79
C ALA A 50 -19.57 21.31 -4.92
N VAL A 51 -20.86 21.11 -4.64
CA VAL A 51 -21.62 21.99 -3.74
C VAL A 51 -21.05 21.93 -2.31
N MET A 52 -20.80 20.73 -1.77
CA MET A 52 -20.21 20.54 -0.44
C MET A 52 -18.83 21.20 -0.31
N VAL A 53 -17.99 21.09 -1.34
CA VAL A 53 -16.67 21.75 -1.36
C VAL A 53 -16.82 23.27 -1.42
N ALA A 54 -17.74 23.79 -2.24
CA ALA A 54 -18.01 25.23 -2.30
C ALA A 54 -18.55 25.77 -0.98
N GLU A 55 -19.42 25.03 -0.29
CA GLU A 55 -19.92 25.36 1.04
C GLU A 55 -18.82 25.34 2.10
N GLY A 56 -17.94 24.33 2.05
CA GLY A 56 -16.77 24.24 2.94
C GLY A 56 -15.82 25.41 2.77
N ILE A 57 -15.54 25.82 1.52
CA ILE A 57 -14.73 27.01 1.23
C ILE A 57 -15.45 28.28 1.72
N GLY A 58 -16.77 28.39 1.48
CA GLY A 58 -17.59 29.52 1.94
C GLY A 58 -17.59 29.69 3.45
N ALA A 59 -17.64 28.60 4.20
CA ALA A 59 -17.52 28.60 5.66
C ALA A 59 -16.11 28.98 6.13
N ALA A 60 -15.07 28.47 5.47
CA ALA A 60 -13.68 28.80 5.79
C ALA A 60 -13.35 30.29 5.59
N VAL A 61 -14.05 30.97 4.65
CA VAL A 61 -13.91 32.41 4.36
C VAL A 61 -14.90 33.25 5.17
N GLY A 62 -15.73 32.62 6.03
CA GLY A 62 -16.69 33.33 6.89
C GLY A 62 -17.96 33.82 6.17
N LEU A 63 -18.25 33.31 4.99
CA LEU A 63 -19.44 33.64 4.19
C LEU A 63 -20.68 32.77 4.53
N ARG A 64 -20.48 31.68 5.29
CA ARG A 64 -21.55 30.80 5.79
C ARG A 64 -21.23 30.32 7.20
N GLU A 65 -22.25 30.16 8.05
CA GLU A 65 -22.09 29.72 9.45
C GLU A 65 -22.06 28.21 9.61
N GLU A 66 -22.59 27.46 8.66
CA GLU A 66 -22.63 25.99 8.70
C GLU A 66 -22.10 25.40 7.41
N ALA A 67 -21.17 24.44 7.52
CA ALA A 67 -20.73 23.59 6.43
C ALA A 67 -20.59 22.15 6.95
N GLU A 68 -21.41 21.26 6.43
CA GLU A 68 -21.47 19.83 6.79
C GLU A 68 -20.10 19.15 6.76
N VAL A 69 -19.26 19.53 5.79
CA VAL A 69 -17.87 19.00 5.66
C VAL A 69 -16.95 19.55 6.75
N ALA A 70 -17.05 20.83 7.10
CA ALA A 70 -16.23 21.45 8.14
C ALA A 70 -16.57 20.86 9.52
N ASP A 71 -17.83 20.65 9.81
CA ASP A 71 -18.30 20.02 11.04
C ASP A 71 -17.89 18.54 11.11
N GLY A 72 -17.95 17.83 9.99
CA GLY A 72 -17.46 16.47 9.88
C GLY A 72 -15.97 16.35 10.18
N LEU A 73 -15.14 17.21 9.57
CA LEU A 73 -13.71 17.25 9.83
C LEU A 73 -13.37 17.66 11.27
N ALA A 74 -14.09 18.65 11.82
CA ALA A 74 -13.92 19.05 13.22
C ALA A 74 -14.33 17.95 14.20
N ARG A 75 -15.33 17.14 13.86
CA ARG A 75 -15.76 15.96 14.63
C ARG A 75 -14.68 14.89 14.61
N ILE A 76 -14.18 14.53 13.41
CA ILE A 76 -13.06 13.58 13.26
C ILE A 76 -11.85 14.06 14.07
N GLY A 77 -11.50 15.35 13.98
CA GLY A 77 -10.40 15.91 14.76
C GLY A 77 -10.60 15.77 16.28
N ARG A 78 -11.82 16.03 16.77
CA ARG A 78 -12.14 15.87 18.20
C ARG A 78 -12.14 14.43 18.67
N ASP A 79 -12.59 13.51 17.82
CA ASP A 79 -12.68 12.08 18.14
C ASP A 79 -11.29 11.41 18.13
N LEU A 80 -10.40 11.84 17.21
CA LEU A 80 -9.03 11.33 17.15
C LEU A 80 -8.12 11.91 18.24
N PHE A 81 -8.45 13.06 18.83
CA PHE A 81 -7.67 13.72 19.88
C PHE A 81 -8.50 13.89 21.15
N PRO A 82 -7.91 13.66 22.34
CA PRO A 82 -6.49 13.36 22.60
C PRO A 82 -6.07 11.94 22.20
N LEU A 83 -4.83 11.81 21.71
CA LEU A 83 -4.22 10.52 21.41
C LEU A 83 -4.14 9.67 22.68
N GLN A 84 -4.63 8.44 22.62
CA GLN A 84 -4.50 7.49 23.72
C GLN A 84 -3.24 6.65 23.54
N ILE A 85 -2.21 6.97 24.32
CA ILE A 85 -0.92 6.30 24.32
C ILE A 85 -0.76 5.32 25.50
N ALA A 86 -1.61 5.49 26.52
CA ALA A 86 -1.61 4.66 27.71
C ALA A 86 -2.45 3.40 27.50
N GLU A 87 -2.01 2.29 28.06
CA GLU A 87 -2.79 1.06 28.12
C GLU A 87 -3.37 0.90 29.52
N GLN A 88 -4.67 0.62 29.58
CA GLN A 88 -5.40 0.37 30.82
C GLN A 88 -5.83 -1.08 30.84
N ARG A 89 -5.34 -1.85 31.81
CA ARG A 89 -5.71 -3.26 31.99
C ARG A 89 -6.33 -3.47 33.35
N PRO A 90 -7.53 -4.11 33.43
CA PRO A 90 -8.10 -4.48 34.72
C PRO A 90 -7.19 -5.48 35.44
N MET A 91 -6.86 -5.18 36.69
CA MET A 91 -6.03 -6.03 37.54
C MET A 91 -6.56 -7.49 37.65
N ALA A 92 -7.89 -7.66 37.64
CA ALA A 92 -8.54 -8.97 37.70
C ALA A 92 -8.24 -9.89 36.50
N ARG A 93 -7.69 -9.36 35.39
CA ARG A 93 -7.31 -10.12 34.19
C ARG A 93 -5.82 -10.41 34.09
N ILE A 94 -5.02 -9.93 35.04
CA ILE A 94 -3.57 -10.11 35.04
C ILE A 94 -3.23 -11.21 36.06
N GLU A 95 -2.80 -12.37 35.57
CA GLU A 95 -2.33 -13.46 36.41
C GLU A 95 -0.90 -13.16 36.87
N ASN A 96 -0.62 -13.36 38.19
CA ASN A 96 0.70 -13.24 38.78
C ASN A 96 1.38 -11.85 38.71
N LEU A 97 0.58 -10.77 38.78
CA LEU A 97 1.17 -9.42 38.89
C LEU A 97 1.71 -9.23 40.32
N ASP A 98 3.02 -9.03 40.45
CA ASP A 98 3.63 -8.58 41.71
C ASP A 98 3.39 -7.07 41.87
N ARG A 99 2.70 -6.67 42.95
CA ARG A 99 2.38 -5.27 43.22
C ARG A 99 3.65 -4.44 43.54
N ASP A 100 4.72 -5.10 43.94
CA ASP A 100 5.98 -4.45 44.30
C ASP A 100 6.95 -4.35 43.10
N ASP A 101 6.70 -5.12 42.01
CA ASP A 101 7.49 -5.07 40.77
C ASP A 101 6.62 -4.71 39.56
N LEU A 102 6.15 -3.45 39.53
CA LEU A 102 5.36 -2.94 38.45
C LEU A 102 6.24 -2.63 37.22
N PRO A 103 5.73 -2.80 35.98
CA PRO A 103 6.40 -2.34 34.75
C PRO A 103 6.80 -0.87 34.85
N TRP A 104 7.89 -0.50 34.19
CA TRP A 104 8.45 0.84 34.25
C TRP A 104 7.41 1.94 33.96
N GLY A 105 7.18 2.81 34.96
CA GLY A 105 6.23 3.92 34.89
C GLY A 105 4.76 3.51 35.04
N ALA A 106 4.45 2.21 35.26
CA ALA A 106 3.08 1.76 35.50
C ALA A 106 2.59 2.21 36.90
N ARG A 107 1.30 2.48 37.00
CA ARG A 107 0.62 2.86 38.24
C ARG A 107 -0.72 2.15 38.35
N ILE A 108 -1.14 1.88 39.57
CA ILE A 108 -2.44 1.32 39.84
C ILE A 108 -3.40 2.50 40.14
N GLU A 109 -4.44 2.60 39.33
CA GLU A 109 -5.53 3.57 39.54
C GLU A 109 -6.82 2.85 39.89
N THR A 110 -7.61 3.46 40.75
CA THR A 110 -8.95 2.93 41.09
C THR A 110 -9.99 3.67 40.27
N GLU A 111 -10.58 2.98 39.31
CA GLU A 111 -11.67 3.51 38.48
C GLU A 111 -13.02 3.21 39.13
N GLN A 112 -13.88 4.21 39.22
CA GLN A 112 -15.26 3.99 39.64
C GLN A 112 -16.06 3.51 38.45
N THR A 113 -16.53 2.27 38.51
CA THR A 113 -17.35 1.66 37.47
C THR A 113 -18.79 1.57 37.96
N VAL A 114 -19.73 2.00 37.14
CA VAL A 114 -21.16 1.76 37.37
C VAL A 114 -21.51 0.45 36.64
N GLU A 115 -21.71 -0.62 37.40
CA GLU A 115 -22.18 -1.90 36.84
C GLU A 115 -23.69 -1.93 36.95
N THR A 116 -24.35 -2.11 35.80
CA THR A 116 -25.78 -2.31 35.77
C THR A 116 -26.06 -3.82 35.98
N LYS A 117 -26.57 -4.20 37.15
CA LYS A 117 -26.96 -5.55 37.45
C LYS A 117 -28.49 -5.70 37.40
N LEU A 118 -28.94 -6.78 36.83
CA LEU A 118 -30.33 -7.16 36.91
C LEU A 118 -30.61 -7.75 38.31
N ASP A 119 -31.48 -7.13 39.09
CA ASP A 119 -31.94 -7.67 40.34
C ASP A 119 -32.80 -8.91 40.05
N PRO A 120 -32.43 -10.12 40.53
CA PRO A 120 -33.15 -11.34 40.22
C PRO A 120 -34.55 -11.38 40.82
N ASP A 121 -34.86 -10.60 41.85
CA ASP A 121 -36.14 -10.61 42.54
C ASP A 121 -37.15 -9.60 41.94
N THR A 122 -36.64 -8.44 41.51
CA THR A 122 -37.48 -7.34 40.94
C THR A 122 -37.45 -7.26 39.44
N LEU A 123 -36.46 -7.93 38.76
CA LEU A 123 -36.17 -7.81 37.33
C LEU A 123 -35.90 -6.36 36.87
N GLU A 124 -35.54 -5.49 37.80
CA GLU A 124 -35.15 -4.12 37.50
C GLU A 124 -33.62 -4.02 37.36
N LEU A 125 -33.22 -3.10 36.50
CA LEU A 125 -31.79 -2.79 36.32
C LEU A 125 -31.34 -1.85 37.43
N THR A 126 -30.52 -2.36 38.36
CA THR A 126 -29.98 -1.56 39.47
C THR A 126 -28.53 -1.18 39.13
N GLU A 127 -28.22 0.12 39.26
CA GLU A 127 -26.88 0.62 39.12
C GLU A 127 -26.10 0.46 40.45
N GLU A 128 -25.17 -0.50 40.46
CA GLU A 128 -24.20 -0.64 41.56
C GLU A 128 -22.89 0.13 41.20
N ARG A 129 -22.50 1.04 42.08
CA ARG A 129 -21.19 1.69 41.98
C ARG A 129 -20.11 0.76 42.52
N GLY A 130 -19.34 0.18 41.64
CA GLY A 130 -18.18 -0.62 41.98
C GLY A 130 -16.89 0.21 41.84
N SER A 131 -15.84 -0.19 42.54
CA SER A 131 -14.48 0.29 42.30
C SER A 131 -13.66 -0.84 41.69
N ARG A 132 -13.00 -0.53 40.58
CA ARG A 132 -12.16 -1.48 39.87
C ARG A 132 -10.73 -0.96 39.85
N GLU A 133 -9.78 -1.78 40.28
CA GLU A 133 -8.37 -1.44 40.14
C GLU A 133 -7.91 -1.74 38.71
N VAL A 134 -7.31 -0.75 38.08
CA VAL A 134 -6.75 -0.82 36.73
C VAL A 134 -5.27 -0.51 36.77
N LEU A 135 -4.47 -1.31 36.08
CA LEU A 135 -3.06 -1.02 35.83
C LEU A 135 -2.99 -0.06 34.64
N VAL A 136 -2.42 1.11 34.86
CA VAL A 136 -2.22 2.12 33.81
C VAL A 136 -0.75 2.15 33.43
N GLU A 137 -0.45 1.75 32.20
CA GLU A 137 0.88 1.81 31.59
C GLU A 137 0.93 3.04 30.64
N PRO A 138 1.60 4.14 30.99
CA PRO A 138 1.50 5.42 30.27
C PRO A 138 2.00 5.33 28.81
N TRP A 139 2.90 4.42 28.49
CA TRP A 139 3.45 4.19 27.16
C TRP A 139 3.06 2.84 26.58
N GLY A 140 2.25 2.06 27.28
CA GLY A 140 1.94 0.66 26.94
C GLY A 140 1.36 0.53 25.55
N TYR A 141 0.33 1.32 25.24
CA TYR A 141 -0.31 1.25 23.93
C TYR A 141 0.56 1.77 22.78
N LEU A 142 1.37 2.82 23.01
CA LEU A 142 2.31 3.29 21.99
C LEU A 142 3.35 2.23 21.66
N LEU A 143 3.91 1.55 22.68
CA LEU A 143 4.87 0.46 22.48
C LEU A 143 4.21 -0.73 21.78
N HIS A 144 2.96 -1.04 22.10
CA HIS A 144 2.17 -2.04 21.40
C HIS A 144 1.99 -1.68 19.91
N ALA A 145 1.59 -0.44 19.61
CA ALA A 145 1.44 0.05 18.24
C ALA A 145 2.76 -0.02 17.45
N VAL A 146 3.88 0.38 18.06
CA VAL A 146 5.22 0.27 17.44
C VAL A 146 5.57 -1.19 17.16
N ARG A 147 5.28 -2.11 18.09
CA ARG A 147 5.53 -3.55 17.90
C ARG A 147 4.71 -4.10 16.73
N LEU A 148 3.43 -3.75 16.63
CA LEU A 148 2.58 -4.13 15.52
C LEU A 148 3.06 -3.53 14.18
N MET A 149 3.62 -2.32 14.22
CA MET A 149 4.22 -1.73 13.02
C MET A 149 5.48 -2.46 12.59
N LEU A 150 6.31 -2.93 13.52
CA LEU A 150 7.46 -3.79 13.22
C LEU A 150 7.02 -5.10 12.58
N GLU A 151 5.98 -5.75 13.11
CA GLU A 151 5.37 -6.94 12.48
C GLU A 151 4.91 -6.64 11.05
N THR A 152 4.30 -5.48 10.81
CA THR A 152 3.90 -5.05 9.46
C THR A 152 5.09 -4.90 8.51
N ILE A 153 6.21 -4.35 9.01
CA ILE A 153 7.46 -4.24 8.25
C ILE A 153 8.04 -5.63 7.95
N GLU A 154 8.00 -6.55 8.89
CA GLU A 154 8.44 -7.94 8.70
C GLU A 154 7.60 -8.65 7.62
N ILE A 155 6.28 -8.50 7.66
CA ILE A 155 5.37 -9.04 6.63
C ILE A 155 5.75 -8.50 5.24
N ALA A 156 5.96 -7.19 5.12
CA ALA A 156 6.35 -6.56 3.87
C ALA A 156 7.73 -7.01 3.39
N PHE A 157 8.69 -7.14 4.30
CA PHE A 157 10.04 -7.62 4.00
C PHE A 157 10.02 -9.06 3.47
N TRP A 158 9.40 -9.99 4.21
CA TRP A 158 9.32 -11.38 3.78
C TRP A 158 8.47 -11.57 2.52
N GLY A 159 7.41 -10.77 2.36
CA GLY A 159 6.64 -10.72 1.11
C GLY A 159 7.49 -10.26 -0.08
N THR A 160 8.37 -9.28 0.12
CA THR A 160 9.31 -8.81 -0.92
C THR A 160 10.38 -9.86 -1.22
N VAL A 161 10.93 -10.53 -0.21
CA VAL A 161 11.89 -11.64 -0.40
C VAL A 161 11.25 -12.76 -1.21
N LEU A 162 10.05 -13.19 -0.84
CA LEU A 162 9.29 -14.19 -1.57
C LEU A 162 9.03 -13.77 -3.01
N ALA A 163 8.65 -12.49 -3.22
CA ALA A 163 8.42 -11.94 -4.55
C ALA A 163 9.67 -12.01 -5.43
N VAL A 164 10.85 -11.64 -4.90
CA VAL A 164 12.12 -11.72 -5.63
C VAL A 164 12.45 -13.17 -5.98
N LEU A 165 12.30 -14.10 -5.03
CA LEU A 165 12.57 -15.53 -5.26
C LEU A 165 11.68 -16.11 -6.36
N LEU A 166 10.40 -15.73 -6.40
CA LEU A 166 9.47 -16.18 -7.44
C LEU A 166 9.67 -15.43 -8.77
N ALA A 167 10.03 -14.15 -8.72
CA ALA A 167 10.27 -13.34 -9.90
C ALA A 167 11.48 -13.77 -10.71
N MET A 168 12.54 -14.27 -10.07
CA MET A 168 13.75 -14.75 -10.75
C MET A 168 13.48 -15.82 -11.82
N PRO A 169 12.85 -16.96 -11.48
CA PRO A 169 12.51 -17.96 -12.50
C PRO A 169 11.51 -17.43 -13.52
N LEU A 170 10.51 -16.63 -13.08
CA LEU A 170 9.53 -16.05 -14.00
C LEU A 170 10.20 -15.11 -15.02
N ALA A 171 11.18 -14.31 -14.60
CA ALA A 171 11.94 -13.45 -15.48
C ALA A 171 12.82 -14.24 -16.44
N PHE A 172 13.51 -15.27 -15.94
CA PHE A 172 14.37 -16.13 -16.78
C PHE A 172 13.56 -16.79 -17.90
N PHE A 173 12.42 -17.39 -17.56
CA PHE A 173 11.56 -18.04 -18.55
C PHE A 173 10.73 -17.04 -19.37
N GLY A 174 10.47 -15.84 -18.83
CA GLY A 174 9.73 -14.78 -19.48
C GLY A 174 10.56 -13.85 -20.37
N ALA A 175 11.90 -14.01 -20.44
CA ALA A 175 12.77 -13.24 -21.32
C ALA A 175 12.98 -13.96 -22.66
N ARG A 176 12.84 -13.21 -23.77
CA ARG A 176 13.04 -13.74 -25.13
C ARG A 176 14.49 -14.19 -25.32
N GLY A 177 14.66 -15.35 -25.92
CA GLY A 177 15.99 -15.89 -26.24
C GLY A 177 16.69 -16.63 -25.12
N LEU A 178 16.21 -16.59 -23.87
CA LEU A 178 16.75 -17.40 -22.77
C LEU A 178 16.02 -18.75 -22.67
N ALA A 179 14.71 -18.74 -22.75
CA ALA A 179 13.88 -19.95 -22.64
C ALA A 179 13.28 -20.37 -23.99
N PRO A 180 12.90 -21.66 -24.15
CA PRO A 180 12.11 -22.11 -25.28
C PRO A 180 10.74 -21.42 -25.28
N LEU A 181 10.19 -21.19 -26.50
CA LEU A 181 8.88 -20.53 -26.71
C LEU A 181 7.74 -21.17 -25.88
N GLY A 182 7.81 -22.46 -25.61
CA GLY A 182 6.84 -23.19 -24.78
C GLY A 182 6.78 -22.72 -23.33
N LEU A 183 7.83 -22.11 -22.77
CA LEU A 183 7.87 -21.57 -21.41
C LEU A 183 7.71 -20.04 -21.37
N TYR A 184 8.04 -19.35 -22.44
CA TYR A 184 7.93 -17.89 -22.54
C TYR A 184 6.50 -17.40 -22.32
N HIS A 185 5.55 -17.91 -23.12
CA HIS A 185 4.16 -17.46 -23.03
C HIS A 185 3.50 -17.79 -21.69
N PRO A 186 3.62 -19.00 -21.12
CA PRO A 186 3.10 -19.30 -19.79
C PRO A 186 3.68 -18.40 -18.69
N SER A 187 5.00 -18.15 -18.70
CA SER A 187 5.63 -17.27 -17.70
C SER A 187 5.09 -15.83 -17.77
N ARG A 188 4.97 -15.28 -18.98
CA ARG A 188 4.38 -13.95 -19.18
C ARG A 188 2.90 -13.90 -18.81
N ALA A 189 2.14 -14.95 -19.12
CA ALA A 189 0.74 -15.08 -18.73
C ALA A 189 0.60 -15.17 -17.20
N LEU A 190 1.45 -15.94 -16.53
CA LEU A 190 1.45 -16.05 -15.08
C LEU A 190 1.81 -14.72 -14.41
N CYS A 191 2.82 -14.00 -14.89
CA CYS A 191 3.12 -12.65 -14.41
C CYS A 191 1.91 -11.71 -14.54
N SER A 192 1.19 -11.79 -15.67
CA SER A 192 0.00 -10.97 -15.92
C SER A 192 -1.15 -11.36 -15.00
N LEU A 193 -1.36 -12.66 -14.76
CA LEU A 193 -2.38 -13.18 -13.85
C LEU A 193 -2.14 -12.73 -12.40
N LEU A 194 -0.90 -12.90 -11.90
CA LEU A 194 -0.54 -12.49 -10.54
C LEU A 194 -0.74 -10.99 -10.31
N ARG A 195 -0.47 -10.16 -11.33
CA ARG A 195 -0.70 -8.70 -11.28
C ARG A 195 -2.16 -8.28 -11.41
N ALA A 196 -2.99 -9.09 -12.07
CA ALA A 196 -4.39 -8.75 -12.31
C ALA A 196 -5.24 -8.80 -11.04
N MET A 197 -4.82 -9.59 -10.04
CA MET A 197 -5.54 -9.72 -8.78
C MET A 197 -5.18 -8.55 -7.85
N PRO A 198 -6.16 -7.75 -7.36
CA PRO A 198 -5.90 -6.72 -6.37
C PRO A 198 -5.34 -7.31 -5.06
N ASP A 199 -4.34 -6.63 -4.46
CA ASP A 199 -3.66 -7.08 -3.25
C ASP A 199 -4.63 -7.43 -2.12
N LEU A 200 -5.65 -6.59 -1.91
CA LEU A 200 -6.64 -6.77 -0.85
C LEU A 200 -7.49 -8.03 -1.06
N LEU A 201 -7.90 -8.32 -2.29
CA LEU A 201 -8.66 -9.52 -2.61
C LEU A 201 -7.80 -10.77 -2.47
N ALA A 202 -6.54 -10.73 -2.91
CA ALA A 202 -5.59 -11.81 -2.72
C ALA A 202 -5.40 -12.12 -1.23
N ALA A 203 -5.21 -11.09 -0.41
CA ALA A 203 -5.10 -11.23 1.05
C ALA A 203 -6.35 -11.86 1.67
N LEU A 204 -7.54 -11.42 1.27
CA LEU A 204 -8.80 -11.97 1.78
C LEU A 204 -8.93 -13.47 1.49
N PHE A 205 -8.66 -13.91 0.24
CA PHE A 205 -8.68 -15.33 -0.11
C PHE A 205 -7.64 -16.14 0.66
N LEU A 206 -6.45 -15.58 0.87
CA LEU A 206 -5.39 -16.26 1.61
C LEU A 206 -5.68 -16.33 3.11
N VAL A 207 -6.31 -15.30 3.68
CA VAL A 207 -6.81 -15.35 5.07
C VAL A 207 -7.87 -16.44 5.23
N LEU A 208 -8.75 -16.60 4.26
CA LEU A 208 -9.75 -17.71 4.29
C LEU A 208 -9.07 -19.08 4.18
N ALA A 209 -7.98 -19.20 3.45
CA ALA A 209 -7.29 -20.46 3.24
C ALA A 209 -6.33 -20.84 4.39
N PHE A 210 -5.58 -19.86 4.93
CA PHE A 210 -4.50 -20.07 5.91
C PHE A 210 -4.84 -19.57 7.32
N GLY A 211 -5.98 -18.88 7.50
CA GLY A 211 -6.34 -18.21 8.73
C GLY A 211 -5.80 -16.76 8.84
N PHE A 212 -6.22 -16.10 9.92
CA PHE A 212 -5.73 -14.75 10.24
C PHE A 212 -4.25 -14.79 10.62
N GLY A 213 -3.47 -13.81 10.16
CA GLY A 213 -2.10 -13.65 10.58
C GLY A 213 -1.10 -13.38 9.45
N PRO A 214 0.21 -13.27 9.79
CA PRO A 214 1.27 -12.83 8.91
C PRO A 214 1.47 -13.67 7.65
N ILE A 215 1.19 -15.00 7.72
CA ILE A 215 1.39 -15.92 6.59
C ILE A 215 0.56 -15.49 5.38
N ALA A 216 -0.72 -15.16 5.59
CA ALA A 216 -1.60 -14.70 4.52
C ALA A 216 -1.09 -13.39 3.92
N GLY A 217 -0.57 -12.46 4.74
CA GLY A 217 0.01 -11.20 4.31
C GLY A 217 1.26 -11.39 3.45
N VAL A 218 2.22 -12.20 3.92
CA VAL A 218 3.45 -12.51 3.18
C VAL A 218 3.15 -13.14 1.83
N LEU A 219 2.22 -14.09 1.78
CA LEU A 219 1.83 -14.75 0.53
C LEU A 219 1.12 -13.79 -0.43
N ALA A 220 0.19 -12.96 0.08
CA ALA A 220 -0.54 -11.98 -0.75
C ALA A 220 0.42 -11.01 -1.43
N LEU A 221 1.29 -10.37 -0.63
CA LEU A 221 2.29 -9.44 -1.14
C LEU A 221 3.30 -10.15 -2.07
N GLY A 222 3.77 -11.32 -1.66
CA GLY A 222 4.76 -12.08 -2.41
C GLY A 222 4.29 -12.47 -3.80
N LEU A 223 3.09 -13.03 -3.91
CA LEU A 223 2.53 -13.49 -5.18
C LEU A 223 2.22 -12.33 -6.13
N HIS A 224 1.51 -11.32 -5.64
CA HIS A 224 1.19 -10.15 -6.47
C HIS A 224 2.44 -9.44 -6.98
N THR A 225 3.37 -9.19 -6.08
CA THR A 225 4.62 -8.47 -6.40
C THR A 225 5.55 -9.30 -7.28
N ALA A 226 5.56 -10.64 -7.16
CA ALA A 226 6.32 -11.51 -8.06
C ALA A 226 5.93 -11.33 -9.53
N GLY A 227 4.63 -11.10 -9.80
CA GLY A 227 4.15 -10.79 -11.15
C GLY A 227 4.73 -9.48 -11.71
N PHE A 228 4.86 -8.45 -10.88
CA PHE A 228 5.47 -7.17 -11.25
C PHE A 228 6.97 -7.33 -11.50
N LEU A 229 7.70 -7.83 -10.51
CA LEU A 229 9.15 -8.00 -10.61
C LEU A 229 9.54 -8.95 -11.74
N GLY A 230 8.82 -10.06 -11.89
CA GLY A 230 9.08 -11.03 -12.95
C GLY A 230 8.96 -10.42 -14.35
N LYS A 231 7.96 -9.56 -14.55
CA LYS A 231 7.82 -8.84 -15.81
C LYS A 231 8.94 -7.81 -16.02
N PHE A 232 9.23 -6.95 -15.04
CA PHE A 232 10.25 -5.91 -15.16
C PHE A 232 11.64 -6.51 -15.34
N PHE A 233 11.98 -7.54 -14.57
CA PHE A 233 13.25 -8.24 -14.71
C PHE A 233 13.41 -8.89 -16.09
N ALA A 234 12.34 -9.48 -16.63
CA ALA A 234 12.37 -10.04 -17.97
C ALA A 234 12.56 -8.96 -19.05
N GLU A 235 11.90 -7.82 -18.93
CA GLU A 235 12.02 -6.68 -19.84
C GLU A 235 13.44 -6.07 -19.81
N ASP A 236 14.03 -5.93 -18.64
CA ASP A 236 15.42 -5.45 -18.52
C ASP A 236 16.42 -6.43 -19.15
N ILE A 237 16.23 -7.75 -18.98
CA ILE A 237 17.04 -8.75 -19.66
C ILE A 237 16.95 -8.61 -21.20
N GLU A 238 15.73 -8.38 -21.71
CA GLU A 238 15.50 -8.21 -23.16
C GLU A 238 16.11 -6.91 -23.70
N ASN A 239 16.15 -5.85 -22.89
CA ASN A 239 16.66 -4.51 -23.26
C ASN A 239 18.15 -4.33 -22.97
N ALA A 240 18.84 -5.34 -22.40
CA ALA A 240 20.27 -5.23 -22.12
C ALA A 240 21.08 -5.08 -23.41
N ASP A 241 22.15 -4.24 -23.36
CA ASP A 241 23.01 -3.97 -24.51
C ASP A 241 23.51 -5.26 -25.17
N PRO A 242 23.26 -5.46 -26.47
CA PRO A 242 23.69 -6.65 -27.18
C PRO A 242 25.21 -6.72 -27.39
N ALA A 243 25.95 -5.62 -27.41
CA ALA A 243 27.38 -5.61 -27.77
C ALA A 243 28.24 -6.49 -26.84
N PRO A 244 28.14 -6.42 -25.49
CA PRO A 244 28.87 -7.36 -24.62
C PRO A 244 28.41 -8.82 -24.78
N GLN A 245 27.13 -9.04 -25.09
CA GLN A 245 26.57 -10.37 -25.31
C GLN A 245 27.16 -11.01 -26.57
N ASP A 246 27.24 -10.25 -27.66
CA ASP A 246 27.78 -10.70 -28.96
C ASP A 246 29.28 -10.96 -28.88
N ALA A 247 30.04 -10.13 -28.14
CA ALA A 247 31.45 -10.38 -27.88
C ALA A 247 31.70 -11.75 -27.19
N LEU A 248 30.90 -12.09 -26.15
CA LEU A 248 31.00 -13.36 -25.47
C LEU A 248 30.57 -14.54 -26.38
N ARG A 249 29.54 -14.35 -27.20
CA ARG A 249 29.10 -15.39 -28.16
C ARG A 249 30.16 -15.65 -29.21
N ALA A 250 30.87 -14.63 -29.68
CA ALA A 250 31.93 -14.78 -30.67
C ALA A 250 33.09 -15.65 -30.19
N ILE A 251 33.39 -15.68 -28.89
CA ILE A 251 34.39 -16.57 -28.28
C ILE A 251 33.83 -17.93 -27.84
N GLY A 252 32.56 -18.24 -28.20
CA GLY A 252 31.94 -19.54 -27.91
C GLY A 252 31.34 -19.70 -26.54
N ALA A 253 31.06 -18.61 -25.84
CA ALA A 253 30.43 -18.65 -24.50
C ALA A 253 29.02 -19.24 -24.55
N SER A 254 28.69 -20.09 -23.58
CA SER A 254 27.34 -20.65 -23.42
C SER A 254 26.32 -19.55 -23.04
N ARG A 255 25.01 -19.80 -23.28
CA ARG A 255 23.92 -18.84 -22.95
C ARG A 255 23.94 -18.45 -21.48
N LEU A 256 24.24 -19.38 -20.58
CA LEU A 256 24.31 -19.10 -19.14
C LEU A 256 25.49 -18.18 -18.78
N LEU A 257 26.61 -18.35 -19.47
CA LEU A 257 27.82 -17.54 -19.30
C LEU A 257 27.57 -16.09 -19.79
N VAL A 258 26.90 -15.94 -20.94
CA VAL A 258 26.47 -14.64 -21.48
C VAL A 258 25.52 -13.95 -20.51
N LEU A 259 24.53 -14.67 -19.98
CA LEU A 259 23.60 -14.12 -18.98
C LEU A 259 24.35 -13.61 -17.73
N ARG A 260 25.25 -14.42 -17.19
CA ARG A 260 25.98 -14.12 -15.95
C ARG A 260 26.94 -12.93 -16.10
N TRP A 261 27.66 -12.86 -17.22
CA TRP A 261 28.78 -11.92 -17.36
C TRP A 261 28.47 -10.71 -18.27
N ALA A 262 27.51 -10.82 -19.18
CA ALA A 262 27.13 -9.72 -20.05
C ALA A 262 25.81 -9.06 -19.60
N VAL A 263 24.78 -9.82 -19.24
CA VAL A 263 23.45 -9.28 -18.99
C VAL A 263 23.26 -8.90 -17.50
N LEU A 264 23.52 -9.84 -16.59
CA LEU A 264 23.29 -9.62 -15.15
C LEU A 264 23.98 -8.37 -14.58
N PRO A 265 25.26 -8.05 -14.91
CA PRO A 265 25.90 -6.86 -14.40
C PRO A 265 25.24 -5.56 -14.88
N GLN A 266 24.60 -5.57 -16.06
CA GLN A 266 23.92 -4.42 -16.61
C GLN A 266 22.57 -4.17 -15.92
N VAL A 267 21.82 -5.25 -15.63
CA VAL A 267 20.45 -5.13 -15.09
C VAL A 267 20.38 -5.11 -13.56
N LEU A 268 21.43 -5.57 -12.87
CA LEU A 268 21.46 -5.67 -11.42
C LEU A 268 21.22 -4.33 -10.69
N PRO A 269 21.75 -3.18 -11.14
CA PRO A 269 21.44 -1.89 -10.52
C PRO A 269 19.98 -1.53 -10.61
N SER A 270 19.32 -1.80 -11.77
CA SER A 270 17.88 -1.60 -11.94
C SER A 270 17.06 -2.51 -11.02
N TYR A 271 17.47 -3.77 -10.90
CA TYR A 271 16.81 -4.75 -10.02
C TYR A 271 16.83 -4.31 -8.56
N LEU A 272 17.96 -3.82 -8.08
CA LEU A 272 18.08 -3.28 -6.73
C LEU A 272 17.13 -2.08 -6.52
N GLY A 273 17.04 -1.20 -7.53
CA GLY A 273 16.10 -0.08 -7.51
C GLY A 273 14.63 -0.54 -7.46
N TYR A 274 14.27 -1.54 -8.25
CA TYR A 274 12.91 -2.10 -8.21
C TYR A 274 12.59 -2.77 -6.86
N VAL A 275 13.51 -3.57 -6.33
CA VAL A 275 13.32 -4.26 -5.04
C VAL A 275 13.15 -3.24 -3.91
N GLN A 276 13.95 -2.18 -3.89
CA GLN A 276 13.83 -1.09 -2.92
C GLN A 276 12.46 -0.40 -3.02
N TYR A 277 12.03 -0.02 -4.23
CA TYR A 277 10.73 0.59 -4.48
C TYR A 277 9.58 -0.30 -4.04
N ILE A 278 9.68 -1.58 -4.37
CA ILE A 278 8.66 -2.57 -4.01
C ILE A 278 8.60 -2.78 -2.51
N LEU A 279 9.72 -2.85 -1.81
CA LEU A 279 9.73 -2.97 -0.35
C LEU A 279 8.99 -1.80 0.32
N GLU A 280 9.27 -0.58 -0.12
CA GLU A 280 8.60 0.62 0.38
C GLU A 280 7.09 0.58 0.08
N ARG A 281 6.69 0.20 -1.13
CA ARG A 281 5.29 0.00 -1.51
C ARG A 281 4.62 -1.07 -0.65
N ASN A 282 5.29 -2.21 -0.47
CA ASN A 282 4.76 -3.35 0.28
C ASN A 282 4.53 -3.02 1.75
N ILE A 283 5.32 -2.14 2.38
CA ILE A 283 5.09 -1.70 3.76
C ILE A 283 3.75 -0.95 3.86
N ARG A 284 3.46 -0.04 2.92
CA ARG A 284 2.17 0.64 2.88
C ARG A 284 1.01 -0.34 2.59
N THR A 285 1.21 -1.23 1.65
CA THR A 285 0.20 -2.24 1.30
C THR A 285 -0.04 -3.22 2.44
N ALA A 286 1.01 -3.63 3.19
CA ALA A 286 0.89 -4.50 4.36
C ALA A 286 -0.04 -3.90 5.44
N THR A 287 0.05 -2.58 5.66
CA THR A 287 -0.87 -1.88 6.56
C THR A 287 -2.33 -2.02 6.11
N VAL A 288 -2.59 -1.90 4.81
CA VAL A 288 -3.94 -1.99 4.24
C VAL A 288 -4.48 -3.42 4.29
N ILE A 289 -3.67 -4.42 3.90
CA ILE A 289 -4.12 -5.82 3.94
C ILE A 289 -4.28 -6.36 5.37
N GLY A 290 -3.62 -5.75 6.34
CA GLY A 290 -3.85 -6.02 7.76
C GLY A 290 -5.31 -5.82 8.17
N VAL A 291 -6.03 -4.85 7.57
CA VAL A 291 -7.45 -4.59 7.81
C VAL A 291 -8.33 -5.80 7.50
N VAL A 292 -7.95 -6.66 6.56
CA VAL A 292 -8.67 -7.91 6.26
C VAL A 292 -8.12 -9.11 7.05
N GLY A 293 -7.25 -8.88 8.03
CA GLY A 293 -6.77 -9.93 8.94
C GLY A 293 -5.43 -10.56 8.55
N ALA A 294 -4.68 -9.93 7.67
CA ALA A 294 -3.33 -10.38 7.25
C ALA A 294 -2.22 -10.02 8.27
N GLY A 295 -2.56 -9.69 9.51
CA GLY A 295 -1.64 -9.38 10.60
C GLY A 295 -1.20 -7.92 10.68
N GLY A 296 -0.36 -7.60 11.65
CA GLY A 296 0.26 -6.30 11.85
C GLY A 296 -0.69 -5.20 12.32
N ILE A 297 -0.23 -3.95 12.19
CA ILE A 297 -0.93 -2.76 12.72
C ILE A 297 -2.30 -2.53 12.10
N GLY A 298 -2.52 -2.96 10.83
CA GLY A 298 -3.80 -2.81 10.15
C GLY A 298 -4.94 -3.60 10.79
N GLN A 299 -4.65 -4.75 11.38
CA GLN A 299 -5.64 -5.57 12.08
C GLN A 299 -6.10 -4.89 13.38
N GLU A 300 -5.18 -4.34 14.15
CA GLU A 300 -5.50 -3.57 15.35
C GLU A 300 -6.27 -2.30 15.01
N LEU A 301 -5.85 -1.58 13.96
CA LEU A 301 -6.55 -0.40 13.46
C LEU A 301 -8.03 -0.68 13.18
N LYS A 302 -8.32 -1.78 12.49
CA LYS A 302 -9.70 -2.21 12.23
C LYS A 302 -10.45 -2.52 13.53
N GLY A 303 -9.84 -3.29 14.44
CA GLY A 303 -10.48 -3.65 15.71
C GLY A 303 -10.86 -2.42 16.53
N ARG A 304 -9.95 -1.44 16.67
CA ARG A 304 -10.24 -0.19 17.40
C ARG A 304 -11.28 0.67 16.70
N PHE A 305 -11.23 0.72 15.37
CA PHE A 305 -12.22 1.46 14.58
C PHE A 305 -13.63 0.88 14.75
N GLU A 306 -13.79 -0.46 14.72
CA GLU A 306 -15.07 -1.13 14.91
C GLU A 306 -15.60 -0.97 16.34
N MET A 307 -14.72 -0.79 17.33
CA MET A 307 -15.08 -0.49 18.71
C MET A 307 -15.36 0.99 18.97
N PHE A 308 -15.28 1.86 17.95
CA PHE A 308 -15.40 3.32 18.07
C PHE A 308 -14.37 3.96 19.02
N ASP A 309 -13.22 3.31 19.18
CA ASP A 309 -12.13 3.75 20.06
C ASP A 309 -11.15 4.64 19.27
N PHE A 310 -11.63 5.83 18.92
CA PHE A 310 -10.93 6.72 18.01
C PHE A 310 -9.64 7.31 18.59
N GLY A 311 -9.50 7.44 19.91
CA GLY A 311 -8.27 7.90 20.54
C GLY A 311 -7.10 6.95 20.29
N HIS A 312 -7.33 5.63 20.38
CA HIS A 312 -6.34 4.61 20.01
C HIS A 312 -6.14 4.54 18.49
N VAL A 313 -7.19 4.69 17.68
CA VAL A 313 -7.08 4.83 16.22
C VAL A 313 -6.14 5.97 15.85
N GLY A 314 -6.28 7.13 16.49
CA GLY A 314 -5.38 8.28 16.29
C GLY A 314 -3.92 7.94 16.55
N THR A 315 -3.63 7.22 17.65
CA THR A 315 -2.27 6.77 17.97
C THR A 315 -1.71 5.83 16.90
N LEU A 316 -2.49 4.84 16.45
CA LEU A 316 -2.09 3.92 15.37
C LEU A 316 -1.79 4.67 14.08
N LEU A 317 -2.64 5.61 13.68
CA LEU A 317 -2.42 6.43 12.48
C LEU A 317 -1.14 7.25 12.57
N VAL A 318 -0.85 7.87 13.72
CA VAL A 318 0.40 8.62 13.93
C VAL A 318 1.62 7.70 13.78
N VAL A 319 1.59 6.49 14.35
CA VAL A 319 2.68 5.51 14.22
C VAL A 319 2.86 5.09 12.77
N ILE A 320 1.78 4.83 12.03
CA ILE A 320 1.83 4.47 10.60
C ILE A 320 2.48 5.62 9.80
N PHE A 321 1.96 6.84 9.93
CA PHE A 321 2.48 7.99 9.18
C PHE A 321 3.94 8.29 9.52
N ALA A 322 4.31 8.29 10.81
CA ALA A 322 5.67 8.51 11.23
C ALA A 322 6.62 7.46 10.64
N THR A 323 6.23 6.19 10.65
CA THR A 323 7.04 5.09 10.09
C THR A 323 7.19 5.23 8.59
N VAL A 324 6.10 5.50 7.84
CA VAL A 324 6.17 5.69 6.38
C VAL A 324 7.07 6.86 6.03
N MET A 325 6.94 8.01 6.71
CA MET A 325 7.79 9.18 6.49
C MET A 325 9.28 8.88 6.78
N LEU A 326 9.57 8.17 7.86
CA LEU A 326 10.93 7.76 8.20
C LEU A 326 11.53 6.84 7.14
N LEU A 327 10.75 5.91 6.62
CA LEU A 327 11.17 5.00 5.56
C LEU A 327 11.42 5.75 4.23
N GLU A 328 10.53 6.65 3.83
CA GLU A 328 10.73 7.49 2.63
C GLU A 328 12.00 8.34 2.72
N TYR A 329 12.22 8.95 3.88
CA TYR A 329 13.44 9.72 4.11
C TYR A 329 14.70 8.83 4.08
N GLY A 330 14.64 7.67 4.74
CA GLY A 330 15.75 6.70 4.79
C GLY A 330 16.09 6.12 3.43
N THR A 331 15.08 5.70 2.66
CA THR A 331 15.26 5.17 1.30
C THR A 331 15.76 6.23 0.33
N GLY A 332 15.27 7.47 0.44
CA GLY A 332 15.77 8.61 -0.34
C GLY A 332 17.23 8.96 -0.03
N TRP A 333 17.65 8.86 1.24
CA TRP A 333 19.05 9.07 1.64
C TRP A 333 19.95 7.92 1.13
N LEU A 334 19.50 6.67 1.23
CA LEU A 334 20.22 5.49 0.75
C LEU A 334 20.45 5.54 -0.77
N ARG A 335 19.40 5.91 -1.53
CA ARG A 335 19.50 6.07 -2.99
C ARG A 335 20.56 7.07 -3.39
N ARG A 336 20.63 8.24 -2.72
CA ARG A 336 21.63 9.27 -3.00
C ARG A 336 23.06 8.86 -2.71
N ARG A 337 23.29 7.79 -1.93
CA ARG A 337 24.62 7.25 -1.63
C ARG A 337 25.04 6.09 -2.51
N LEU A 338 24.07 5.36 -3.07
CA LEU A 338 24.33 4.15 -3.85
C LEU A 338 24.29 4.39 -5.37
N ILE A 339 23.61 5.44 -5.79
CA ILE A 339 23.46 5.88 -7.17
C ILE A 339 23.91 7.34 -7.29
#